data_38525249ba2400b56542cb1c295de600
#
_entry.id   38525249ba2400b56542cb1c295de600
#
_cell.length_a   1.000
_cell.length_b   1.000
_cell.length_c   1.000
_cell.angle_alpha   90.00
_cell.angle_beta   90.00
_cell.angle_gamma   90.00
#
_symmetry.space_group_name_H-M   'P 1'
#
loop_
_entity.id
_entity.type
_entity.pdbx_description
1 polymer ?
#
loop_
_entity_poly.entity_id
_entity_poly.type
_entity_poly.pdbx_seq_one_letter_code
_entity_poly.pdbx_strand_id
1 'polypeptide(L)'
;MGFLKRPGGYRKWSGRVFTRLRPENKYGILEVRPHINYDGFWRLNGFHQSGRWHIDNHLQFRSGYEIHTGVNLTKEGLTENFDIYPSKNITVPDSTYDHVEAQLYFTTPPTNKISFSVMNYIGGFFGGDRIKSTPSLKVRFGDNFNSEFSYNYNSVNLPQGNFVTYLSRARLTYAFSPKMYLQALLQYNNQSGVSSINWRFIIQQSAGSGLYLVYNQTEDYDGIPIESKSRSFILKYSQLFDLR
;
A
#
# COMPACT_ATOMS: atom_id res chain seq x y z
N MET A 1 0.86 4.90 23.74
CA MET A 1 1.94 5.80 23.28
C MET A 1 1.92 5.88 21.78
N GLY A 2 1.87 7.09 21.19
CA GLY A 2 1.95 7.27 19.74
C GLY A 2 3.36 7.06 19.23
N PHE A 3 3.51 6.43 18.07
CA PHE A 3 4.79 6.28 17.38
C PHE A 3 5.18 7.61 16.71
N LEU A 4 6.25 8.23 17.17
CA LEU A 4 6.84 9.43 16.53
C LEU A 4 7.65 8.97 15.31
N LYS A 5 7.14 9.19 14.11
CA LYS A 5 7.80 8.86 12.84
C LYS A 5 9.10 9.67 12.58
N ARG A 6 9.32 10.77 13.31
CA ARG A 6 10.45 11.70 13.13
C ARG A 6 11.01 12.07 14.50
N PRO A 7 11.98 11.31 15.00
CA PRO A 7 12.67 11.65 16.26
C PRO A 7 13.44 12.97 16.12
N GLY A 8 13.58 13.73 17.21
CA GLY A 8 14.31 15.00 17.23
C GLY A 8 13.47 16.24 16.96
N GLY A 9 12.16 16.10 16.79
CA GLY A 9 11.24 17.22 16.57
C GLY A 9 11.24 17.72 15.11
N TYR A 10 10.12 18.33 14.71
CA TYR A 10 9.92 18.87 13.36
C TYR A 10 8.91 19.99 13.35
N ARG A 11 8.95 20.80 12.30
CA ARG A 11 7.88 21.70 11.90
C ARG A 11 7.18 21.11 10.70
N LYS A 12 5.84 21.07 10.73
CA LYS A 12 5.01 20.61 9.61
C LYS A 12 4.18 21.78 9.09
N TRP A 13 4.11 21.91 7.79
CA TRP A 13 3.08 22.69 7.13
C TRP A 13 2.33 21.81 6.13
N SER A 14 1.01 21.89 6.12
CA SER A 14 0.17 21.20 5.15
C SER A 14 -1.05 22.05 4.80
N GLY A 15 -1.43 21.99 3.54
CA GLY A 15 -2.61 22.68 3.03
C GLY A 15 -3.23 21.94 1.85
N ARG A 16 -4.53 22.13 1.67
CA ARG A 16 -5.27 21.54 0.55
C ARG A 16 -6.27 22.55 0.02
N VAL A 17 -6.31 22.68 -1.32
CA VAL A 17 -7.37 23.35 -2.05
C VAL A 17 -8.00 22.33 -2.98
N PHE A 18 -9.31 22.18 -2.92
CA PHE A 18 -10.04 21.29 -3.81
C PHE A 18 -11.40 21.88 -4.18
N THR A 19 -11.92 21.46 -5.32
CA THR A 19 -13.30 21.71 -5.69
C THR A 19 -13.97 20.44 -6.19
N ARG A 20 -15.28 20.46 -6.25
CA ARG A 20 -16.11 19.36 -6.69
C ARG A 20 -17.09 19.89 -7.73
N LEU A 21 -16.96 19.40 -8.95
CA LEU A 21 -17.80 19.75 -10.06
C LEU A 21 -18.67 18.55 -10.43
N ARG A 22 -19.97 18.79 -10.61
CA ARG A 22 -20.94 17.75 -11.00
C ARG A 22 -21.60 18.20 -12.31
N PRO A 23 -21.01 17.86 -13.46
CA PRO A 23 -21.58 18.21 -14.75
C PRO A 23 -22.89 17.48 -14.96
N GLU A 24 -23.90 18.22 -15.44
CA GLU A 24 -25.20 17.63 -15.78
C GLU A 24 -25.07 16.77 -17.03
N ASN A 25 -25.25 15.45 -16.87
CA ASN A 25 -25.41 14.43 -17.93
C ASN A 25 -24.38 14.45 -19.08
N LYS A 26 -23.15 14.96 -18.86
CA LYS A 26 -22.10 14.95 -19.88
C LYS A 26 -21.20 13.71 -19.71
N TYR A 27 -21.09 12.91 -20.77
CA TYR A 27 -20.17 11.76 -20.90
C TYR A 27 -20.26 10.71 -19.77
N GLY A 28 -21.41 10.62 -19.08
CA GLY A 28 -21.58 9.70 -17.95
C GLY A 28 -20.77 10.09 -16.71
N ILE A 29 -20.16 11.28 -16.67
CA ILE A 29 -19.40 11.77 -15.52
C ILE A 29 -20.37 12.10 -14.38
N LEU A 30 -20.10 11.54 -13.21
CA LEU A 30 -20.78 11.86 -11.96
C LEU A 30 -20.15 13.07 -11.30
N GLU A 31 -18.81 13.09 -11.22
CA GLU A 31 -18.07 14.08 -10.46
C GLU A 31 -16.64 14.24 -10.97
N VAL A 32 -16.17 15.49 -10.97
CA VAL A 32 -14.79 15.87 -11.24
C VAL A 32 -14.25 16.58 -10.01
N ARG A 33 -13.10 16.12 -9.49
CA ARG A 33 -12.51 16.62 -8.22
C ARG A 33 -11.07 17.09 -8.38
N PRO A 34 -10.83 18.23 -9.07
CA PRO A 34 -9.49 18.79 -9.15
C PRO A 34 -9.06 19.29 -7.77
N HIS A 35 -7.80 19.04 -7.43
CA HIS A 35 -7.23 19.48 -6.18
C HIS A 35 -5.72 19.64 -6.24
N ILE A 36 -5.23 20.47 -5.31
CA ILE A 36 -3.82 20.65 -5.04
C ILE A 36 -3.59 20.52 -3.54
N ASN A 37 -2.61 19.71 -3.15
CA ASN A 37 -2.20 19.55 -1.76
C ASN A 37 -0.72 19.87 -1.64
N TYR A 38 -0.32 20.40 -0.51
CA TYR A 38 1.07 20.46 -0.10
C TYR A 38 1.24 19.86 1.28
N ASP A 39 2.29 19.07 1.46
CA ASP A 39 2.76 18.60 2.75
C ASP A 39 4.27 18.80 2.81
N GLY A 40 4.76 19.54 3.82
CA GLY A 40 6.18 19.79 4.02
C GLY A 40 6.60 19.59 5.46
N PHE A 41 7.83 19.10 5.63
CA PHE A 41 8.45 18.85 6.94
C PHE A 41 9.84 19.45 6.98
N TRP A 42 10.12 20.19 8.05
CA TRP A 42 11.41 20.79 8.32
C TRP A 42 11.90 20.33 9.67
N ARG A 43 13.20 20.09 9.80
CA ARG A 43 13.85 19.91 11.09
C ARG A 43 13.82 21.23 11.87
N LEU A 44 14.02 21.20 13.18
CA LEU A 44 14.01 22.41 14.03
C LEU A 44 15.12 23.40 13.64
N ASN A 45 16.24 22.94 13.07
CA ASN A 45 17.32 23.75 12.51
C ASN A 45 17.01 24.40 11.15
N GLY A 46 15.80 24.22 10.63
CA GLY A 46 15.37 24.80 9.35
C GLY A 46 15.61 23.93 8.12
N PHE A 47 16.29 22.78 8.24
CA PHE A 47 16.53 21.89 7.12
C PHE A 47 15.21 21.33 6.57
N HIS A 48 14.95 21.52 5.27
CA HIS A 48 13.76 21.00 4.59
C HIS A 48 13.94 19.48 4.32
N GLN A 49 13.38 18.66 5.19
CA GLN A 49 13.57 17.22 5.17
C GLN A 49 12.73 16.53 4.11
N SER A 50 11.48 16.94 3.91
CA SER A 50 10.66 16.46 2.80
C SER A 50 9.54 17.43 2.49
N GLY A 51 9.13 17.47 1.23
CA GLY A 51 8.01 18.26 0.78
C GLY A 51 7.39 17.65 -0.47
N ARG A 52 6.04 17.73 -0.59
CA ARG A 52 5.36 17.24 -1.79
C ARG A 52 4.19 18.15 -2.14
N TRP A 53 4.23 18.69 -3.34
CA TRP A 53 3.06 19.17 -4.02
C TRP A 53 2.40 18.01 -4.76
N HIS A 54 1.13 17.84 -4.58
CA HIS A 54 0.30 16.87 -5.28
C HIS A 54 -0.81 17.62 -5.99
N ILE A 55 -0.78 17.60 -7.31
CA ILE A 55 -1.76 18.22 -8.20
C ILE A 55 -2.47 17.09 -8.91
N ASP A 56 -3.77 16.94 -8.68
CA ASP A 56 -4.51 15.78 -9.19
C ASP A 56 -5.95 16.15 -9.56
N ASN A 57 -6.54 15.33 -10.41
CA ASN A 57 -7.94 15.39 -10.77
C ASN A 57 -8.54 13.98 -10.76
N HIS A 58 -9.61 13.81 -10.00
CA HIS A 58 -10.37 12.56 -9.98
C HIS A 58 -11.62 12.70 -10.86
N LEU A 59 -11.77 11.78 -11.80
CA LEU A 59 -12.95 11.62 -12.62
C LEU A 59 -13.73 10.39 -12.12
N GLN A 60 -14.90 10.60 -11.59
CA GLN A 60 -15.82 9.55 -11.19
C GLN A 60 -16.98 9.46 -12.17
N PHE A 61 -17.25 8.25 -12.67
CA PHE A 61 -18.32 7.99 -13.59
C PHE A 61 -19.56 7.42 -12.88
N ARG A 62 -20.75 7.68 -13.42
CA ARG A 62 -22.02 7.14 -12.91
C ARG A 62 -22.06 5.60 -12.94
N SER A 63 -21.32 4.99 -13.86
CA SER A 63 -21.09 3.55 -13.94
C SER A 63 -20.20 2.98 -12.83
N GLY A 64 -19.63 3.84 -11.96
CA GLY A 64 -18.76 3.45 -10.85
C GLY A 64 -17.28 3.29 -11.21
N TYR A 65 -16.87 3.54 -12.46
CA TYR A 65 -15.45 3.66 -12.82
C TYR A 65 -14.87 4.94 -12.25
N GLU A 66 -13.57 4.91 -11.93
CA GLU A 66 -12.85 6.08 -11.46
C GLU A 66 -11.45 6.16 -12.09
N ILE A 67 -11.05 7.37 -12.50
CA ILE A 67 -9.74 7.66 -13.06
C ILE A 67 -9.15 8.85 -12.30
N HIS A 68 -7.89 8.75 -11.84
CA HIS A 68 -7.15 9.90 -11.31
C HIS A 68 -5.94 10.16 -12.20
N THR A 69 -5.65 11.43 -12.42
CA THR A 69 -4.51 11.88 -13.23
C THR A 69 -3.80 12.99 -12.49
N GLY A 70 -2.64 12.68 -11.92
CA GLY A 70 -1.92 13.63 -11.07
C GLY A 70 -0.45 13.76 -11.40
N VAL A 71 0.14 14.82 -10.84
CA VAL A 71 1.59 15.06 -10.84
C VAL A 71 2.02 15.36 -9.41
N ASN A 72 3.11 14.71 -8.98
CA ASN A 72 3.76 14.96 -7.70
C ASN A 72 5.09 15.67 -7.94
N LEU A 73 5.27 16.84 -7.33
CA LEU A 73 6.55 17.54 -7.24
C LEU A 73 7.08 17.29 -5.84
N THR A 74 8.12 16.48 -5.73
CA THR A 74 8.61 15.98 -4.44
C THR A 74 10.02 16.48 -4.18
N LYS A 75 10.27 16.91 -2.95
CA LYS A 75 11.60 17.22 -2.40
C LYS A 75 11.90 16.25 -1.28
N GLU A 76 13.07 15.60 -1.33
CA GLU A 76 13.57 14.72 -0.27
C GLU A 76 15.00 15.13 0.12
N GLY A 77 15.18 15.52 1.39
CA GLY A 77 16.46 15.90 1.96
C GLY A 77 17.00 14.78 2.84
N LEU A 78 18.13 14.22 2.45
CA LEU A 78 18.88 13.24 3.23
C LEU A 78 20.03 13.95 3.96
N THR A 79 20.20 13.64 5.26
CA THR A 79 21.30 14.16 6.08
C THR A 79 22.38 13.13 6.34
N GLU A 80 22.19 11.93 5.82
CA GLU A 80 23.13 10.80 5.86
C GLU A 80 22.82 9.91 4.66
N ASN A 81 23.79 9.10 4.28
CA ASN A 81 23.62 8.14 3.20
C ASN A 81 22.47 7.17 3.52
N PHE A 82 21.65 6.85 2.50
CA PHE A 82 20.49 5.98 2.62
C PHE A 82 20.69 4.70 1.81
N ASP A 83 20.83 3.57 2.48
CA ASP A 83 20.92 2.26 1.85
C ASP A 83 19.54 1.83 1.33
N ILE A 84 19.26 2.15 0.08
CA ILE A 84 17.96 1.87 -0.54
C ILE A 84 17.79 0.40 -0.92
N TYR A 85 18.90 -0.28 -1.24
CA TYR A 85 18.94 -1.71 -1.55
C TYR A 85 20.22 -2.36 -1.00
N PRO A 86 20.26 -2.68 0.34
CA PRO A 86 21.46 -3.16 1.00
C PRO A 86 22.08 -4.40 0.38
N SER A 87 21.28 -5.40 -0.03
CA SER A 87 21.80 -6.64 -0.60
C SER A 87 22.52 -6.47 -1.95
N LYS A 88 22.36 -5.32 -2.62
CA LYS A 88 23.06 -4.93 -3.84
C LYS A 88 24.05 -3.79 -3.62
N ASN A 89 24.27 -3.36 -2.38
CA ASN A 89 25.14 -2.22 -2.03
C ASN A 89 24.75 -0.94 -2.79
N ILE A 90 23.44 -0.70 -3.00
CA ILE A 90 22.96 0.53 -3.65
C ILE A 90 22.61 1.52 -2.57
N THR A 91 23.40 2.60 -2.48
CA THR A 91 23.29 3.64 -1.45
C THR A 91 23.08 4.99 -2.12
N VAL A 92 22.05 5.70 -1.72
CA VAL A 92 21.76 7.07 -2.14
C VAL A 92 22.54 8.01 -1.25
N PRO A 93 23.41 8.91 -1.79
CA PRO A 93 24.18 9.87 -1.01
C PRO A 93 23.29 10.86 -0.25
N ASP A 94 23.84 11.41 0.82
CA ASP A 94 23.26 12.55 1.52
C ASP A 94 23.23 13.78 0.60
N SER A 95 22.05 14.24 0.30
CA SER A 95 21.79 15.39 -0.58
C SER A 95 20.33 15.80 -0.50
N THR A 96 19.97 16.82 -1.25
CA THR A 96 18.59 17.19 -1.48
C THR A 96 18.20 16.81 -2.92
N TYR A 97 17.14 16.05 -3.05
CA TYR A 97 16.61 15.54 -4.31
C TYR A 97 15.27 16.17 -4.61
N ASP A 98 15.16 16.78 -5.77
CA ASP A 98 13.89 17.26 -6.33
C ASP A 98 13.49 16.36 -7.49
N HIS A 99 12.27 15.87 -7.50
CA HIS A 99 11.78 15.01 -8.57
C HIS A 99 10.31 15.19 -8.87
N VAL A 100 9.93 14.84 -10.08
CA VAL A 100 8.58 14.93 -10.61
C VAL A 100 8.12 13.55 -11.02
N GLU A 101 6.95 13.12 -10.55
CA GLU A 101 6.32 11.85 -10.92
C GLU A 101 4.90 12.11 -11.43
N ALA A 102 4.54 11.47 -12.54
CA ALA A 102 3.15 11.32 -12.95
C ALA A 102 2.48 10.25 -12.07
N GLN A 103 1.23 10.48 -11.72
CA GLN A 103 0.37 9.54 -11.01
C GLN A 103 -0.84 9.22 -11.86
N LEU A 104 -1.12 7.93 -12.04
CA LEU A 104 -2.29 7.44 -12.77
C LEU A 104 -2.99 6.36 -11.94
N TYR A 105 -4.26 6.56 -11.67
CA TYR A 105 -5.11 5.56 -11.02
C TYR A 105 -6.31 5.24 -11.89
N PHE A 106 -6.63 3.97 -11.95
CA PHE A 106 -7.85 3.47 -12.57
C PHE A 106 -8.51 2.43 -11.69
N THR A 107 -9.82 2.46 -11.57
CA THR A 107 -10.58 1.39 -10.94
C THR A 107 -11.92 1.14 -11.65
N THR A 108 -12.27 -0.13 -11.75
CA THR A 108 -13.61 -0.58 -12.15
C THR A 108 -14.55 -0.49 -10.94
N PRO A 109 -15.88 -0.55 -11.14
CA PRO A 109 -16.82 -0.52 -10.03
C PRO A 109 -16.52 -1.60 -8.98
N PRO A 110 -16.30 -1.23 -7.70
CA PRO A 110 -15.97 -2.20 -6.65
C PRO A 110 -17.14 -3.13 -6.29
N THR A 111 -18.34 -2.82 -6.78
CA THR A 111 -19.55 -3.64 -6.63
C THR A 111 -19.60 -4.83 -7.58
N ASN A 112 -18.79 -4.84 -8.65
CA ASN A 112 -18.74 -5.94 -9.61
C ASN A 112 -18.21 -7.22 -8.95
N LYS A 113 -18.64 -8.38 -9.48
CA LYS A 113 -18.11 -9.69 -9.07
C LYS A 113 -16.60 -9.78 -9.29
N ILE A 114 -16.11 -9.16 -10.35
CA ILE A 114 -14.69 -8.99 -10.64
C ILE A 114 -14.44 -7.49 -10.72
N SER A 115 -13.57 -6.97 -9.87
CA SER A 115 -13.13 -5.59 -9.90
C SER A 115 -11.61 -5.50 -9.96
N PHE A 116 -11.14 -4.55 -10.74
CA PHE A 116 -9.72 -4.29 -10.98
C PHE A 116 -9.39 -2.86 -10.60
N SER A 117 -8.23 -2.65 -10.02
CA SER A 117 -7.66 -1.32 -9.84
C SER A 117 -6.15 -1.34 -10.09
N VAL A 118 -5.61 -0.21 -10.55
CA VAL A 118 -4.18 -0.04 -10.69
C VAL A 118 -3.78 1.39 -10.34
N MET A 119 -2.73 1.53 -9.52
CA MET A 119 -2.07 2.80 -9.22
C MET A 119 -0.66 2.75 -9.79
N ASN A 120 -0.32 3.76 -10.59
CA ASN A 120 1.00 3.90 -11.19
C ASN A 120 1.64 5.23 -10.79
N TYR A 121 2.95 5.21 -10.56
CA TYR A 121 3.82 6.37 -10.44
C TYR A 121 4.98 6.21 -11.40
N ILE A 122 5.24 7.23 -12.21
CA ILE A 122 6.28 7.19 -13.24
C ILE A 122 7.00 8.53 -13.24
N GLY A 123 8.31 8.52 -13.06
CA GLY A 123 9.11 9.75 -13.08
C GLY A 123 10.35 9.70 -12.24
N GLY A 124 10.82 10.87 -11.84
CA GLY A 124 12.07 11.03 -11.10
C GLY A 124 12.06 10.42 -9.71
N PHE A 125 13.23 9.92 -9.27
CA PHE A 125 13.41 9.30 -7.97
C PHE A 125 14.89 9.32 -7.56
N PHE A 126 15.27 10.08 -6.53
CA PHE A 126 16.64 10.20 -6.01
C PHE A 126 17.73 10.40 -7.07
N GLY A 127 17.51 11.32 -8.01
CA GLY A 127 18.45 11.63 -9.09
C GLY A 127 18.42 10.68 -10.29
N GLY A 128 17.56 9.67 -10.26
CA GLY A 128 17.25 8.77 -11.36
C GLY A 128 15.75 8.70 -11.62
N ASP A 129 15.25 7.54 -12.02
CA ASP A 129 13.86 7.31 -12.42
C ASP A 129 13.26 6.09 -11.73
N ARG A 130 11.93 6.12 -11.59
CA ARG A 130 11.14 5.02 -11.05
C ARG A 130 9.87 4.79 -11.85
N ILE A 131 9.55 3.51 -12.05
CA ILE A 131 8.22 3.04 -12.41
C ILE A 131 7.70 2.20 -11.26
N LYS A 132 6.62 2.66 -10.62
CA LYS A 132 5.90 1.91 -9.61
C LYS A 132 4.51 1.59 -10.13
N SER A 133 4.11 0.32 -10.08
CA SER A 133 2.77 -0.14 -10.45
C SER A 133 2.19 -1.03 -9.36
N THR A 134 0.94 -0.80 -9.01
CA THR A 134 0.25 -1.57 -7.97
C THR A 134 -1.14 -2.01 -8.49
N PRO A 135 -1.20 -3.00 -9.40
CA PRO A 135 -2.46 -3.63 -9.78
C PRO A 135 -3.05 -4.44 -8.63
N SER A 136 -4.37 -4.44 -8.55
CA SER A 136 -5.16 -5.27 -7.63
C SER A 136 -6.39 -5.81 -8.35
N LEU A 137 -6.65 -7.10 -8.17
CA LEU A 137 -7.81 -7.82 -8.70
C LEU A 137 -8.59 -8.39 -7.53
N LYS A 138 -9.87 -8.05 -7.45
CA LYS A 138 -10.81 -8.64 -6.48
C LYS A 138 -11.82 -9.49 -7.22
N VAL A 139 -12.05 -10.71 -6.71
CA VAL A 139 -13.02 -11.64 -7.24
C VAL A 139 -13.94 -12.08 -6.11
N ARG A 140 -15.24 -11.90 -6.32
CA ARG A 140 -16.31 -12.39 -5.43
C ARG A 140 -17.14 -13.44 -6.16
N PHE A 141 -17.29 -14.59 -5.55
CA PHE A 141 -18.09 -15.67 -6.10
C PHE A 141 -19.15 -16.09 -5.08
N GLY A 142 -20.41 -15.78 -5.42
CA GLY A 142 -21.51 -15.88 -4.46
C GLY A 142 -21.32 -15.00 -3.23
N ASP A 143 -21.94 -15.39 -2.13
CA ASP A 143 -21.85 -14.69 -0.85
C ASP A 143 -20.73 -15.25 0.06
N ASN A 144 -20.14 -16.36 -0.37
CA ASN A 144 -19.26 -17.16 0.43
C ASN A 144 -17.78 -16.94 0.13
N PHE A 145 -17.41 -16.68 -1.13
CA PHE A 145 -16.02 -16.59 -1.53
C PHE A 145 -15.63 -15.15 -1.94
N ASN A 146 -14.55 -14.69 -1.34
CA ASN A 146 -13.94 -13.39 -1.64
C ASN A 146 -12.42 -13.56 -1.75
N SER A 147 -11.83 -13.04 -2.83
CA SER A 147 -10.40 -13.06 -3.04
C SER A 147 -9.89 -11.70 -3.49
N GLU A 148 -8.66 -11.40 -3.10
CA GLU A 148 -7.94 -10.20 -3.52
C GLU A 148 -6.48 -10.58 -3.85
N PHE A 149 -6.07 -10.28 -5.09
CA PHE A 149 -4.70 -10.40 -5.54
C PHE A 149 -4.13 -9.02 -5.76
N SER A 150 -2.96 -8.74 -5.21
CA SER A 150 -2.25 -7.49 -5.43
C SER A 150 -0.78 -7.75 -5.72
N TYR A 151 -0.21 -6.92 -6.60
CA TYR A 151 1.18 -6.97 -7.01
C TYR A 151 1.77 -5.57 -6.93
N ASN A 152 2.70 -5.35 -6.03
CA ASN A 152 3.38 -4.07 -5.88
C ASN A 152 4.75 -4.19 -6.55
N TYR A 153 4.89 -3.56 -7.71
CA TYR A 153 6.08 -3.60 -8.54
C TYR A 153 6.79 -2.24 -8.51
N ASN A 154 8.11 -2.25 -8.35
CA ASN A 154 8.95 -1.07 -8.52
C ASN A 154 10.16 -1.43 -9.39
N SER A 155 10.35 -0.71 -10.46
CA SER A 155 11.58 -0.68 -11.25
C SER A 155 12.26 0.66 -11.00
N VAL A 156 13.46 0.63 -10.47
CA VAL A 156 14.23 1.81 -10.06
C VAL A 156 15.56 1.82 -10.81
N ASN A 157 15.86 2.96 -11.41
CA ASN A 157 17.09 3.23 -12.13
C ASN A 157 17.76 4.47 -11.53
N LEU A 158 18.82 4.29 -10.75
CA LEU A 158 19.56 5.34 -10.08
C LEU A 158 20.97 5.46 -10.64
N PRO A 159 21.66 6.60 -10.49
CA PRO A 159 23.09 6.71 -10.79
C PRO A 159 23.96 5.66 -10.06
N GLN A 160 23.53 5.21 -8.88
CA GLN A 160 24.23 4.23 -8.05
C GLN A 160 23.94 2.76 -8.43
N GLY A 161 22.92 2.51 -9.27
CA GLY A 161 22.57 1.17 -9.74
C GLY A 161 21.07 0.97 -9.94
N ASN A 162 20.74 -0.15 -10.56
CA ASN A 162 19.38 -0.49 -10.95
C ASN A 162 18.87 -1.69 -10.16
N PHE A 163 17.58 -1.66 -9.81
CA PHE A 163 16.96 -2.80 -9.15
C PHE A 163 15.46 -2.85 -9.42
N VAL A 164 14.92 -4.05 -9.24
CA VAL A 164 13.49 -4.31 -9.29
C VAL A 164 13.07 -4.94 -7.98
N THR A 165 12.04 -4.37 -7.35
CA THR A 165 11.38 -4.99 -6.20
C THR A 165 9.93 -5.28 -6.50
N TYR A 166 9.43 -6.40 -5.97
CA TYR A 166 8.01 -6.69 -6.01
C TYR A 166 7.53 -7.46 -4.77
N LEU A 167 6.30 -7.17 -4.40
CA LEU A 167 5.56 -7.86 -3.37
C LEU A 167 4.27 -8.40 -3.98
N SER A 168 4.16 -9.72 -4.09
CA SER A 168 2.93 -10.41 -4.48
C SER A 168 2.12 -10.73 -3.22
N ARG A 169 0.82 -10.52 -3.27
CA ARG A 169 -0.10 -10.83 -2.17
C ARG A 169 -1.38 -11.45 -2.71
N ALA A 170 -1.79 -12.57 -2.11
CA ALA A 170 -3.10 -13.16 -2.32
C ALA A 170 -3.82 -13.30 -0.98
N ARG A 171 -5.01 -12.73 -0.88
CA ARG A 171 -5.90 -12.92 0.26
C ARG A 171 -7.14 -13.67 -0.22
N LEU A 172 -7.44 -14.78 0.42
CA LEU A 172 -8.59 -15.62 0.14
C LEU A 172 -9.45 -15.70 1.39
N THR A 173 -10.75 -15.58 1.22
CA THR A 173 -11.71 -15.73 2.32
C THR A 173 -12.85 -16.60 1.85
N TYR A 174 -13.15 -17.67 2.59
CA TYR A 174 -14.32 -18.50 2.38
C TYR A 174 -15.17 -18.52 3.65
N ALA A 175 -16.40 -18.05 3.55
CA ALA A 175 -17.37 -18.04 4.64
C ALA A 175 -18.28 -19.27 4.53
N PHE A 176 -18.20 -20.20 5.49
CA PHE A 176 -19.11 -21.32 5.64
C PHE A 176 -20.47 -20.84 6.18
N SER A 177 -20.43 -19.80 7.02
CA SER A 177 -21.58 -19.10 7.55
C SER A 177 -21.16 -17.69 7.98
N PRO A 178 -22.09 -16.78 8.35
CA PRO A 178 -21.72 -15.46 8.88
C PRO A 178 -20.82 -15.50 10.13
N LYS A 179 -20.78 -16.65 10.82
CA LYS A 179 -20.00 -16.84 12.05
C LYS A 179 -18.80 -17.78 11.90
N MET A 180 -18.62 -18.41 10.74
CA MET A 180 -17.55 -19.40 10.52
C MET A 180 -16.90 -19.15 9.15
N TYR A 181 -15.62 -18.87 9.15
CA TYR A 181 -14.89 -18.58 7.93
C TYR A 181 -13.41 -18.99 8.00
N LEU A 182 -12.85 -19.25 6.83
CA LEU A 182 -11.44 -19.52 6.59
C LEU A 182 -10.84 -18.36 5.82
N GLN A 183 -9.71 -17.86 6.28
CA GLN A 183 -8.91 -16.86 5.57
C GLN A 183 -7.51 -17.42 5.29
N ALA A 184 -6.98 -17.09 4.12
CA ALA A 184 -5.59 -17.32 3.79
C ALA A 184 -4.96 -16.01 3.30
N LEU A 185 -3.76 -15.70 3.77
CA LEU A 185 -2.92 -14.65 3.26
C LEU A 185 -1.59 -15.26 2.83
N LEU A 186 -1.32 -15.16 1.53
CA LEU A 186 -0.05 -15.59 0.94
C LEU A 186 0.70 -14.34 0.47
N GLN A 187 1.99 -14.27 0.75
CA GLN A 187 2.84 -13.14 0.35
C GLN A 187 4.20 -13.65 -0.11
N TYR A 188 4.76 -12.98 -1.10
CA TYR A 188 6.13 -13.16 -1.52
C TYR A 188 6.79 -11.82 -1.79
N ASN A 189 7.96 -11.59 -1.21
CA ASN A 189 8.78 -10.39 -1.37
C ASN A 189 10.14 -10.79 -1.97
N ASN A 190 10.42 -10.34 -3.19
CA ASN A 190 11.68 -10.66 -3.86
C ASN A 190 12.91 -9.95 -3.25
N GLN A 191 12.72 -8.79 -2.61
CA GLN A 191 13.83 -8.06 -2.00
C GLN A 191 14.43 -8.78 -0.80
N SER A 192 13.57 -9.42 -0.01
CA SER A 192 13.97 -10.24 1.13
C SER A 192 14.06 -11.73 0.82
N GLY A 193 13.63 -12.18 -0.39
CA GLY A 193 13.53 -13.58 -0.74
C GLY A 193 12.52 -14.38 0.10
N VAL A 194 11.59 -13.70 0.80
CA VAL A 194 10.71 -14.30 1.80
C VAL A 194 9.34 -14.60 1.23
N SER A 195 8.89 -15.85 1.39
CA SER A 195 7.49 -16.25 1.27
C SER A 195 6.86 -16.43 2.63
N SER A 196 5.61 -16.01 2.78
CA SER A 196 4.84 -16.21 4.01
C SER A 196 3.41 -16.63 3.73
N ILE A 197 2.92 -17.52 4.60
CA ILE A 197 1.55 -18.03 4.59
C ILE A 197 0.95 -17.84 5.97
N ASN A 198 -0.24 -17.26 6.02
CA ASN A 198 -1.03 -17.14 7.23
C ASN A 198 -2.43 -17.72 6.96
N TRP A 199 -2.77 -18.82 7.61
CA TRP A 199 -4.10 -19.39 7.59
C TRP A 199 -4.81 -19.09 8.89
N ARG A 200 -6.09 -18.69 8.81
CA ARG A 200 -6.95 -18.45 9.98
C ARG A 200 -8.29 -19.09 9.77
N PHE A 201 -8.63 -20.03 10.64
CA PHE A 201 -9.98 -20.55 10.75
C PHE A 201 -10.64 -19.95 11.99
N ILE A 202 -11.82 -19.36 11.82
CA ILE A 202 -12.47 -18.56 12.85
C ILE A 202 -13.92 -19.05 12.99
N ILE A 203 -14.29 -19.38 14.24
CA ILE A 203 -15.67 -19.64 14.65
C ILE A 203 -16.03 -18.57 15.67
N GLN A 204 -16.91 -17.66 15.32
CA GLN A 204 -17.34 -16.54 16.16
C GLN A 204 -18.75 -16.79 16.68
N GLN A 205 -18.92 -16.92 18.00
CA GLN A 205 -20.24 -17.10 18.62
C GLN A 205 -20.96 -15.78 18.82
N SER A 206 -20.25 -14.77 19.35
CA SER A 206 -20.73 -13.42 19.60
C SER A 206 -19.57 -12.41 19.50
N ALA A 207 -19.85 -11.12 19.64
CA ALA A 207 -18.81 -10.11 19.77
C ALA A 207 -17.92 -10.42 20.98
N GLY A 208 -16.62 -10.61 20.75
CA GLY A 208 -15.65 -10.95 21.80
C GLY A 208 -15.56 -12.42 22.22
N SER A 209 -16.44 -13.31 21.70
CA SER A 209 -16.43 -14.75 22.01
C SER A 209 -16.23 -15.58 20.74
N GLY A 210 -15.25 -16.47 20.72
CA GLY A 210 -14.97 -17.31 19.57
C GLY A 210 -13.73 -18.18 19.71
N LEU A 211 -13.58 -19.07 18.75
CA LEU A 211 -12.43 -19.96 18.57
C LEU A 211 -11.64 -19.54 17.34
N TYR A 212 -10.33 -19.45 17.48
CA TYR A 212 -9.40 -19.05 16.43
C TYR A 212 -8.29 -20.09 16.31
N LEU A 213 -8.15 -20.65 15.13
CA LEU A 213 -7.02 -21.49 14.75
C LEU A 213 -6.18 -20.70 13.76
N VAL A 214 -4.91 -20.49 14.06
CA VAL A 214 -4.00 -19.74 13.20
C VAL A 214 -2.77 -20.57 12.92
N TYR A 215 -2.43 -20.69 11.65
CA TYR A 215 -1.17 -21.27 11.19
C TYR A 215 -0.37 -20.21 10.45
N ASN A 216 0.85 -20.01 10.87
CA ASN A 216 1.81 -19.13 10.20
C ASN A 216 3.00 -19.95 9.73
N GLN A 217 3.49 -19.62 8.54
CA GLN A 217 4.71 -20.17 8.00
C GLN A 217 5.45 -19.06 7.25
N THR A 218 6.75 -18.96 7.50
CA THR A 218 7.66 -18.06 6.78
C THR A 218 8.83 -18.90 6.28
N GLU A 219 9.10 -18.85 5.00
CA GLU A 219 10.17 -19.57 4.34
C GLU A 219 11.00 -18.67 3.45
N ASP A 220 12.26 -19.02 3.31
CA ASP A 220 13.21 -18.50 2.34
C ASP A 220 12.99 -19.22 1.01
N TYR A 221 12.82 -18.48 -0.07
CA TYR A 221 12.61 -19.03 -1.41
C TYR A 221 13.87 -18.95 -2.28
N ASP A 222 14.73 -17.97 -2.08
CA ASP A 222 15.88 -17.69 -2.96
C ASP A 222 17.23 -18.10 -2.36
N GLY A 223 17.24 -18.93 -1.31
CA GLY A 223 18.47 -19.36 -0.63
C GLY A 223 19.18 -18.23 0.13
N ILE A 224 18.56 -17.07 0.26
CA ILE A 224 19.03 -16.00 1.14
C ILE A 224 18.72 -16.43 2.57
N PRO A 225 19.72 -16.65 3.45
CA PRO A 225 19.45 -17.09 4.81
C PRO A 225 18.54 -16.11 5.53
N ILE A 226 17.31 -16.52 5.85
CA ILE A 226 16.48 -15.76 6.79
C ILE A 226 16.91 -16.18 8.19
N GLU A 227 17.24 -15.24 9.03
CA GLU A 227 17.56 -15.49 10.45
C GLU A 227 16.42 -16.22 11.20
N SER A 228 15.21 -16.24 10.62
CA SER A 228 14.04 -16.89 11.25
C SER A 228 13.08 -17.55 10.28
N LYS A 229 13.38 -18.76 9.81
CA LYS A 229 12.33 -19.67 9.32
C LYS A 229 11.41 -19.99 10.49
N SER A 230 10.15 -19.64 10.38
CA SER A 230 9.21 -19.89 11.49
C SER A 230 7.97 -20.61 11.03
N ARG A 231 7.54 -21.59 11.83
CA ARG A 231 6.22 -22.21 11.74
C ARG A 231 5.56 -22.08 13.09
N SER A 232 4.33 -21.61 13.13
CA SER A 232 3.58 -21.53 14.37
C SER A 232 2.14 -21.97 14.15
N PHE A 233 1.62 -22.69 15.12
CA PHE A 233 0.21 -23.04 15.22
C PHE A 233 -0.32 -22.45 16.52
N ILE A 234 -1.37 -21.64 16.43
CA ILE A 234 -1.96 -20.95 17.57
C ILE A 234 -3.43 -21.32 17.67
N LEU A 235 -3.82 -21.83 18.82
CA LEU A 235 -5.21 -22.02 19.22
C LEU A 235 -5.56 -20.93 20.24
N LYS A 236 -6.57 -20.13 19.95
CA LYS A 236 -7.09 -19.13 20.87
C LYS A 236 -8.58 -19.32 21.07
N TYR A 237 -9.00 -19.46 22.31
CA TYR A 237 -10.40 -19.35 22.72
C TYR A 237 -10.60 -18.04 23.48
N SER A 238 -11.66 -17.32 23.17
CA SER A 238 -12.06 -16.07 23.82
C SER A 238 -13.52 -16.18 24.23
N GLN A 239 -13.84 -15.82 25.47
CA GLN A 239 -15.19 -15.77 25.98
C GLN A 239 -15.41 -14.45 26.69
N LEU A 240 -16.42 -13.70 26.25
CA LEU A 240 -16.88 -12.50 26.95
C LEU A 240 -17.99 -12.88 27.93
N PHE A 241 -17.80 -12.54 29.18
CA PHE A 241 -18.82 -12.65 30.23
C PHE A 241 -19.36 -11.26 30.53
N ASP A 242 -20.68 -11.10 30.47
CA ASP A 242 -21.37 -9.91 30.92
C ASP A 242 -21.79 -10.15 32.39
N LEU A 243 -21.07 -9.50 33.29
CA LEU A 243 -21.39 -9.54 34.72
C LEU A 243 -22.38 -8.41 35.01
N ARG A 244 -23.65 -8.71 34.96
CA ARG A 244 -24.73 -7.79 35.40
C ARG A 244 -24.93 -7.90 36.88
#